data_d2b0750a9e24ca66f3cf614e6e58b01e
#
_entry.id   d2b0750a9e24ca66f3cf614e6e58b01e
#
_cell.length_a   1.000
_cell.length_b   1.000
_cell.length_c   1.000
_cell.angle_alpha   90.00
_cell.angle_beta   90.00
_cell.angle_gamma   90.00
#
_symmetry.space_group_name_H-M   'P 1'
#
loop_
_entity.id
_entity.type
_entity.pdbx_description
1 polymer ?
#
loop_
_entity_poly.entity_id
_entity_poly.type
_entity_poly.pdbx_seq_one_letter_code
_entity_poly.pdbx_strand_id
1 'polypeptide(L)'
;MDTWLQDLADRAISYAEKSGVQYCDVRAEQQERKSVLLENNEIEYVRTNDDRGIGIRIIKNNVWSFCSITNPKSYEQIKDAIDNSIKNTINNKKNKINLYPNISKKTKIDYKVVKKPELEEIIKIGSECSEIILEIPRIKKSIVNPWYTLNSKYFINSEGSEILQNFTDTVVEVIAIAHESGITQSVNITEGGRGGLEQIINKIHQSAKEVASKASQLTLAKPAKEENTTVVMNPDFVSLLTHEILGHPSEADRVLGKEMAWAGGAWWKNKLGEKIGSENLNVFDDPTIKESLGWYQFDDEGVETKKTTLVEKGVLKNHMQNRETAEIFNSAPTGNMRATNYRFMPLIRMACTCIGNGDLDVSEIIKDVKHGYLISNMKIPSIDMKRYNWSISCQYAQKIENGEITDLLRDVIVMGTAPKFFESIDACGNDFTVRPITNCGKGDPMQSMIMGNGGPTIRGTATVKSVN
;
A
#
# COMPACT_ATOMS: atom_id res chain seq x y z
N MET A 1 -9.90 -22.28 -4.24
CA MET A 1 -8.64 -22.83 -4.80
C MET A 1 -8.95 -24.12 -5.52
N ASP A 2 -8.45 -24.27 -6.74
CA ASP A 2 -8.50 -25.50 -7.53
C ASP A 2 -7.67 -26.59 -6.84
N THR A 3 -8.28 -27.77 -6.60
CA THR A 3 -7.61 -28.91 -5.92
C THR A 3 -6.41 -29.43 -6.72
N TRP A 4 -6.46 -29.38 -8.04
CA TRP A 4 -5.33 -29.72 -8.91
C TRP A 4 -4.11 -28.81 -8.66
N LEU A 5 -4.34 -27.53 -8.46
CA LEU A 5 -3.26 -26.57 -8.21
C LEU A 5 -2.63 -26.80 -6.83
N GLN A 6 -3.42 -27.20 -5.82
CA GLN A 6 -2.91 -27.61 -4.51
C GLN A 6 -2.07 -28.89 -4.61
N ASP A 7 -2.57 -29.94 -5.30
CA ASP A 7 -1.82 -31.19 -5.51
C ASP A 7 -0.46 -30.92 -6.18
N LEU A 8 -0.44 -30.05 -7.18
CA LEU A 8 0.83 -29.69 -7.82
C LEU A 8 1.80 -28.98 -6.86
N ALA A 9 1.31 -28.14 -5.95
CA ALA A 9 2.15 -27.48 -4.95
C ALA A 9 2.72 -28.48 -3.94
N ASP A 10 1.91 -29.42 -3.44
CA ASP A 10 2.35 -30.47 -2.51
C ASP A 10 3.40 -31.39 -3.15
N ARG A 11 3.20 -31.74 -4.42
CA ARG A 11 4.17 -32.53 -5.18
C ARG A 11 5.44 -31.77 -5.51
N ALA A 12 5.36 -30.44 -5.68
CA ALA A 12 6.52 -29.59 -5.88
C ALA A 12 7.45 -29.58 -4.65
N ILE A 13 6.91 -29.42 -3.45
CA ILE A 13 7.66 -29.51 -2.19
C ILE A 13 8.35 -30.88 -2.09
N SER A 14 7.58 -31.97 -2.26
CA SER A 14 8.11 -33.34 -2.17
C SER A 14 9.24 -33.61 -3.17
N TYR A 15 9.16 -33.02 -4.37
CA TYR A 15 10.21 -33.17 -5.40
C TYR A 15 11.46 -32.35 -5.07
N ALA A 16 11.28 -31.11 -4.63
CA ALA A 16 12.39 -30.25 -4.24
C ALA A 16 13.19 -30.85 -3.06
N GLU A 17 12.51 -31.38 -2.03
CA GLU A 17 13.16 -32.07 -0.90
C GLU A 17 14.00 -33.27 -1.36
N LYS A 18 13.44 -34.14 -2.24
CA LYS A 18 14.18 -35.27 -2.83
C LYS A 18 15.38 -34.83 -3.67
N SER A 19 15.34 -33.63 -4.24
CA SER A 19 16.45 -33.02 -4.98
C SER A 19 17.52 -32.39 -4.08
N GLY A 20 17.36 -32.54 -2.74
CA GLY A 20 18.33 -32.11 -1.73
C GLY A 20 18.51 -30.61 -1.65
N VAL A 21 17.43 -29.84 -1.74
CA VAL A 21 17.44 -28.38 -1.47
C VAL A 21 17.51 -28.11 0.03
N GLN A 22 18.05 -26.96 0.41
CA GLN A 22 18.16 -26.55 1.83
C GLN A 22 16.82 -26.03 2.38
N TYR A 23 16.02 -25.42 1.50
CA TYR A 23 14.69 -24.88 1.79
C TYR A 23 13.89 -24.77 0.48
N CYS A 24 12.61 -24.95 0.58
CA CYS A 24 11.68 -24.70 -0.53
C CYS A 24 10.37 -24.14 0.03
N ASP A 25 9.80 -23.17 -0.64
CA ASP A 25 8.40 -22.80 -0.49
C ASP A 25 7.69 -22.68 -1.84
N VAL A 26 6.38 -22.89 -1.80
CA VAL A 26 5.52 -22.86 -2.97
C VAL A 26 4.29 -22.02 -2.66
N ARG A 27 3.96 -21.11 -3.57
CA ARG A 27 2.72 -20.34 -3.57
C ARG A 27 1.90 -20.72 -4.80
N ALA A 28 0.79 -21.41 -4.59
CA ALA A 28 -0.20 -21.61 -5.61
C ALA A 28 -1.29 -20.55 -5.46
N GLU A 29 -1.58 -19.83 -6.53
CA GLU A 29 -2.50 -18.69 -6.50
C GLU A 29 -3.52 -18.79 -7.62
N GLN A 30 -4.76 -18.40 -7.30
CA GLN A 30 -5.84 -18.22 -8.24
C GLN A 30 -6.54 -16.91 -7.94
N GLN A 31 -6.72 -16.08 -8.98
CA GLN A 31 -7.38 -14.80 -8.90
C GLN A 31 -8.38 -14.63 -10.03
N GLU A 32 -9.62 -14.29 -9.71
CA GLU A 32 -10.58 -13.71 -10.65
C GLU A 32 -10.66 -12.21 -10.38
N ARG A 33 -10.51 -11.38 -11.43
CA ARG A 33 -10.68 -9.93 -11.35
C ARG A 33 -11.71 -9.46 -12.35
N LYS A 34 -12.67 -8.64 -11.88
CA LYS A 34 -13.58 -7.90 -12.74
C LYS A 34 -13.44 -6.42 -12.49
N SER A 35 -13.41 -5.65 -13.57
CA SER A 35 -13.31 -4.19 -13.52
C SER A 35 -14.10 -3.54 -14.64
N VAL A 36 -14.61 -2.36 -14.35
CA VAL A 36 -15.35 -1.54 -15.31
C VAL A 36 -14.72 -0.14 -15.30
N LEU A 37 -14.58 0.46 -16.45
CA LEU A 37 -14.27 1.88 -16.57
C LEU A 37 -15.46 2.58 -17.21
N LEU A 38 -16.00 3.58 -16.50
CA LEU A 38 -16.99 4.49 -17.04
C LEU A 38 -16.37 5.87 -17.22
N GLU A 39 -16.63 6.48 -18.36
CA GLU A 39 -16.30 7.86 -18.67
C GLU A 39 -17.59 8.59 -19.09
N ASN A 40 -17.95 9.66 -18.37
CA ASN A 40 -19.19 10.43 -18.62
C ASN A 40 -20.46 9.56 -18.65
N ASN A 41 -20.54 8.59 -17.77
CA ASN A 41 -21.61 7.59 -17.67
C ASN A 41 -21.71 6.61 -18.87
N GLU A 42 -20.73 6.57 -19.74
CA GLU A 42 -20.60 5.58 -20.80
C GLU A 42 -19.55 4.53 -20.41
N ILE A 43 -19.83 3.25 -20.70
CA ILE A 43 -18.89 2.16 -20.40
C ILE A 43 -17.80 2.13 -21.47
N GLU A 44 -16.60 2.50 -21.11
CA GLU A 44 -15.43 2.41 -21.98
C GLU A 44 -14.92 0.96 -22.12
N TYR A 45 -14.90 0.22 -21.03
CA TYR A 45 -14.62 -1.21 -21.06
C TYR A 45 -15.14 -1.96 -19.84
N VAL A 46 -15.36 -3.25 -20.04
CA VAL A 46 -15.51 -4.26 -19.00
C VAL A 46 -14.39 -5.27 -19.20
N ARG A 47 -13.64 -5.56 -18.13
CA ARG A 47 -12.56 -6.55 -18.15
C ARG A 47 -12.82 -7.65 -17.14
N THR A 48 -12.68 -8.89 -17.58
CA THR A 48 -12.62 -10.08 -16.74
C THR A 48 -11.27 -10.73 -16.97
N ASN A 49 -10.54 -10.98 -15.89
CA ASN A 49 -9.27 -11.70 -15.92
C ASN A 49 -9.33 -12.86 -14.93
N ASP A 50 -9.02 -14.05 -15.41
CA ASP A 50 -8.85 -15.27 -14.59
C ASP A 50 -7.38 -15.68 -14.70
N ASP A 51 -6.68 -15.64 -13.58
CA ASP A 51 -5.25 -15.90 -13.50
C ASP A 51 -4.94 -16.93 -12.42
N ARG A 52 -4.10 -17.91 -12.77
CA ARG A 52 -3.67 -18.96 -11.84
C ARG A 52 -2.28 -19.47 -12.16
N GLY A 53 -1.56 -19.87 -11.13
CA GLY A 53 -0.25 -20.45 -11.30
C GLY A 53 0.46 -20.74 -10.00
N ILE A 54 1.72 -21.12 -10.13
CA ILE A 54 2.58 -21.53 -9.03
C ILE A 54 3.89 -20.79 -9.10
N GLY A 55 4.31 -20.19 -7.97
CA GLY A 55 5.64 -19.65 -7.74
C GLY A 55 6.40 -20.51 -6.75
N ILE A 56 7.64 -20.83 -7.04
CA ILE A 56 8.48 -21.73 -6.25
C ILE A 56 9.80 -21.03 -5.92
N ARG A 57 10.12 -20.91 -4.62
CA ARG A 57 11.44 -20.45 -4.15
C ARG A 57 12.24 -21.61 -3.59
N ILE A 58 13.52 -21.60 -3.86
CA ILE A 58 14.43 -22.65 -3.42
C ILE A 58 15.71 -22.02 -2.89
N ILE A 59 16.22 -22.56 -1.77
CA ILE A 59 17.62 -22.34 -1.37
C ILE A 59 18.40 -23.61 -1.72
N LYS A 60 19.38 -23.47 -2.60
CA LYS A 60 20.35 -24.51 -2.93
C LYS A 60 21.73 -23.89 -3.03
N ASN A 61 22.74 -24.53 -2.45
CA ASN A 61 24.12 -24.03 -2.44
C ASN A 61 24.27 -22.59 -1.86
N ASN A 62 23.44 -22.24 -0.85
CA ASN A 62 23.37 -20.90 -0.26
C ASN A 62 22.99 -19.80 -1.27
N VAL A 63 22.20 -20.11 -2.25
CA VAL A 63 21.67 -19.16 -3.24
C VAL A 63 20.17 -19.33 -3.35
N TRP A 64 19.44 -18.21 -3.34
CA TRP A 64 18.04 -18.19 -3.71
C TRP A 64 17.88 -18.42 -5.20
N SER A 65 16.96 -19.28 -5.56
CA SER A 65 16.45 -19.44 -6.92
C SER A 65 14.93 -19.36 -6.91
N PHE A 66 14.38 -18.86 -8.00
CA PHE A 66 12.94 -18.69 -8.16
C PHE A 66 12.49 -19.12 -9.54
N CYS A 67 11.38 -19.82 -9.62
CA CYS A 67 10.67 -20.08 -10.87
C CYS A 67 9.17 -19.93 -10.69
N SER A 68 8.46 -19.67 -11.76
CA SER A 68 7.02 -19.60 -11.76
C SER A 68 6.44 -20.24 -13.02
N ILE A 69 5.23 -20.79 -12.89
CA ILE A 69 4.52 -21.45 -13.97
C ILE A 69 3.08 -20.92 -14.00
N THR A 70 2.73 -20.30 -15.10
CA THR A 70 1.36 -19.83 -15.35
C THR A 70 0.53 -20.97 -15.90
N ASN A 71 -0.63 -21.22 -15.29
CA ASN A 71 -1.62 -22.19 -15.74
C ASN A 71 -1.00 -23.58 -16.02
N PRO A 72 -0.31 -24.20 -15.02
CA PRO A 72 0.37 -25.49 -15.20
C PRO A 72 -0.59 -26.56 -15.71
N LYS A 73 -0.15 -27.38 -16.67
CA LYS A 73 -0.93 -28.43 -17.31
C LYS A 73 -0.52 -29.82 -16.86
N SER A 74 0.70 -29.96 -16.34
CA SER A 74 1.23 -31.26 -15.91
C SER A 74 2.23 -31.11 -14.78
N TYR A 75 2.45 -32.18 -14.06
CA TYR A 75 3.48 -32.26 -13.03
C TYR A 75 4.90 -32.20 -13.60
N GLU A 76 5.11 -32.67 -14.84
CA GLU A 76 6.43 -32.61 -15.48
C GLU A 76 6.91 -31.16 -15.63
N GLN A 77 6.00 -30.22 -15.96
CA GLN A 77 6.36 -28.79 -16.02
C GLN A 77 6.90 -28.27 -14.67
N ILE A 78 6.34 -28.76 -13.56
CA ILE A 78 6.79 -28.38 -12.21
C ILE A 78 8.21 -28.93 -11.96
N LYS A 79 8.46 -30.21 -12.29
CA LYS A 79 9.79 -30.83 -12.15
C LYS A 79 10.83 -30.13 -12.99
N ASP A 80 10.56 -29.90 -14.27
CA ASP A 80 11.47 -29.21 -15.17
C ASP A 80 11.83 -27.81 -14.67
N ALA A 81 10.85 -27.06 -14.13
CA ALA A 81 11.09 -25.74 -13.56
C ALA A 81 11.99 -25.80 -12.31
N ILE A 82 11.75 -26.75 -11.40
CA ILE A 82 12.59 -26.98 -10.21
C ILE A 82 14.01 -27.38 -10.63
N ASP A 83 14.17 -28.32 -11.55
CA ASP A 83 15.48 -28.78 -12.02
C ASP A 83 16.28 -27.65 -12.67
N ASN A 84 15.63 -26.82 -13.50
CA ASN A 84 16.26 -25.65 -14.10
C ASN A 84 16.66 -24.61 -13.05
N SER A 85 15.81 -24.40 -12.05
CA SER A 85 16.13 -23.50 -10.92
C SER A 85 17.35 -23.99 -10.14
N ILE A 86 17.43 -25.30 -9.86
CA ILE A 86 18.57 -25.92 -9.16
C ILE A 86 19.86 -25.80 -9.99
N LYS A 87 19.81 -26.08 -11.30
CA LYS A 87 20.97 -25.97 -12.21
C LYS A 87 21.55 -24.55 -12.24
N ASN A 88 20.71 -23.55 -12.08
CA ASN A 88 21.14 -22.15 -12.10
C ASN A 88 21.75 -21.66 -10.76
N THR A 89 21.76 -22.49 -9.71
CA THR A 89 22.40 -22.11 -8.44
C THR A 89 23.92 -22.34 -8.50
N ILE A 90 24.66 -21.25 -8.36
CA ILE A 90 26.12 -21.29 -8.25
C ILE A 90 26.47 -21.38 -6.76
N ASN A 91 27.36 -22.32 -6.41
CA ASN A 91 27.77 -22.49 -5.02
C ASN A 91 28.42 -21.21 -4.46
N ASN A 92 27.75 -20.55 -3.54
CA ASN A 92 28.23 -19.35 -2.86
C ASN A 92 28.81 -19.71 -1.49
N LYS A 93 30.11 -20.00 -1.45
CA LYS A 93 30.81 -20.32 -0.20
C LYS A 93 30.95 -19.13 0.76
N LYS A 94 30.77 -17.90 0.29
CA LYS A 94 31.03 -16.68 1.07
C LYS A 94 29.85 -16.19 1.90
N ASN A 95 28.63 -16.43 1.45
CA ASN A 95 27.42 -15.93 2.14
C ASN A 95 26.48 -17.10 2.42
N LYS A 96 26.37 -17.48 3.69
CA LYS A 96 25.37 -18.44 4.12
C LYS A 96 24.02 -17.71 4.26
N ILE A 97 22.99 -18.23 3.63
CA ILE A 97 21.60 -17.76 3.87
C ILE A 97 21.10 -18.47 5.12
N ASN A 98 20.80 -17.69 6.15
CA ASN A 98 20.13 -18.16 7.35
C ASN A 98 18.70 -17.59 7.36
N LEU A 99 17.74 -18.45 7.67
CA LEU A 99 16.35 -18.05 7.84
C LEU A 99 16.00 -18.09 9.32
N TYR A 100 15.41 -17.02 9.84
CA TYR A 100 14.86 -17.03 11.19
C TYR A 100 13.86 -18.20 11.32
N PRO A 101 13.95 -19.02 12.40
CA PRO A 101 13.05 -20.14 12.61
C PRO A 101 11.58 -19.70 12.57
N ASN A 102 10.74 -20.45 11.87
CA ASN A 102 9.31 -20.19 11.82
C ASN A 102 8.54 -21.38 12.41
N ILE A 103 7.48 -21.09 13.14
CA ILE A 103 6.58 -22.12 13.65
C ILE A 103 5.67 -22.52 12.49
N SER A 104 5.73 -23.79 12.08
CA SER A 104 4.88 -24.32 11.03
C SER A 104 3.40 -24.23 11.42
N LYS A 105 2.57 -23.84 10.48
CA LYS A 105 1.11 -23.69 10.65
C LYS A 105 0.38 -24.45 9.57
N LYS A 106 -0.67 -25.16 9.96
CA LYS A 106 -1.63 -25.76 9.03
C LYS A 106 -2.99 -25.12 9.29
N THR A 107 -3.46 -24.30 8.34
CA THR A 107 -4.69 -23.53 8.54
C THR A 107 -5.34 -23.12 7.23
N LYS A 108 -6.66 -22.91 7.32
CA LYS A 108 -7.47 -22.31 6.25
C LYS A 108 -8.15 -21.07 6.81
N ILE A 109 -8.07 -19.98 6.08
CA ILE A 109 -8.62 -18.68 6.44
C ILE A 109 -9.53 -18.21 5.31
N ASP A 110 -10.80 -18.04 5.63
CA ASP A 110 -11.79 -17.43 4.75
C ASP A 110 -12.12 -16.04 5.32
N TYR A 111 -11.68 -14.97 4.65
CA TYR A 111 -11.97 -13.60 5.07
C TYR A 111 -13.43 -13.28 4.81
N LYS A 112 -14.05 -12.59 5.77
CA LYS A 112 -15.47 -12.30 5.73
C LYS A 112 -15.83 -11.40 4.55
N VAL A 113 -16.85 -11.79 3.80
CA VAL A 113 -17.53 -11.02 2.77
C VAL A 113 -18.99 -10.92 3.18
N VAL A 114 -19.51 -9.70 3.38
CA VAL A 114 -20.91 -9.49 3.78
C VAL A 114 -21.80 -9.52 2.55
N LYS A 115 -21.44 -8.76 1.52
CA LYS A 115 -22.18 -8.71 0.26
C LYS A 115 -21.22 -9.02 -0.89
N LYS A 116 -21.35 -10.23 -1.47
CA LYS A 116 -20.52 -10.65 -2.61
C LYS A 116 -20.67 -9.65 -3.76
N PRO A 117 -19.56 -9.16 -4.34
CA PRO A 117 -19.65 -8.28 -5.50
C PRO A 117 -20.03 -9.05 -6.76
N GLU A 118 -20.91 -8.46 -7.56
CA GLU A 118 -21.31 -8.95 -8.88
C GLU A 118 -21.06 -7.85 -9.91
N LEU A 119 -20.86 -8.25 -11.18
CA LEU A 119 -20.47 -7.31 -12.24
C LEU A 119 -21.54 -6.24 -12.45
N GLU A 120 -22.79 -6.63 -12.51
CA GLU A 120 -23.94 -5.75 -12.71
C GLU A 120 -24.06 -4.69 -11.60
N GLU A 121 -23.74 -5.08 -10.36
CA GLU A 121 -23.80 -4.16 -9.21
C GLU A 121 -22.68 -3.12 -9.26
N ILE A 122 -21.45 -3.50 -9.64
CA ILE A 122 -20.37 -2.51 -9.76
C ILE A 122 -20.57 -1.59 -10.95
N ILE A 123 -21.19 -2.07 -12.06
CA ILE A 123 -21.62 -1.21 -13.18
C ILE A 123 -22.63 -0.19 -12.70
N LYS A 124 -23.66 -0.62 -11.98
CA LYS A 124 -24.70 0.25 -11.44
C LYS A 124 -24.10 1.32 -10.51
N ILE A 125 -23.26 0.93 -9.55
CA ILE A 125 -22.58 1.87 -8.64
C ILE A 125 -21.74 2.88 -9.44
N GLY A 126 -21.03 2.42 -10.47
CA GLY A 126 -20.25 3.28 -11.35
C GLY A 126 -21.09 4.32 -12.09
N SER A 127 -22.25 3.90 -12.65
CA SER A 127 -23.21 4.78 -13.32
C SER A 127 -23.79 5.82 -12.37
N GLU A 128 -24.28 5.39 -11.20
CA GLU A 128 -24.85 6.30 -10.20
C GLU A 128 -23.81 7.35 -9.73
N CYS A 129 -22.56 6.96 -9.53
CA CYS A 129 -21.49 7.91 -9.20
C CYS A 129 -21.22 8.89 -10.34
N SER A 130 -21.20 8.41 -11.59
CA SER A 130 -20.97 9.25 -12.76
C SER A 130 -22.08 10.28 -12.93
N GLU A 131 -23.33 9.91 -12.75
CA GLU A 131 -24.50 10.80 -12.79
C GLU A 131 -24.38 11.90 -11.72
N ILE A 132 -24.12 11.54 -10.47
CA ILE A 132 -23.90 12.49 -9.36
C ILE A 132 -22.81 13.51 -9.69
N ILE A 133 -21.70 13.06 -10.30
CA ILE A 133 -20.59 13.93 -10.67
C ILE A 133 -21.00 14.92 -11.76
N LEU A 134 -21.68 14.44 -12.80
CA LEU A 134 -22.04 15.24 -13.98
C LEU A 134 -23.12 16.29 -13.68
N GLU A 135 -23.92 16.13 -12.63
CA GLU A 135 -24.88 17.13 -12.17
C GLU A 135 -24.22 18.40 -11.60
N ILE A 136 -22.96 18.33 -11.18
CA ILE A 136 -22.26 19.46 -10.55
C ILE A 136 -21.79 20.47 -11.60
N PRO A 137 -22.07 21.77 -11.44
CA PRO A 137 -21.64 22.80 -12.38
C PRO A 137 -20.12 22.78 -12.64
N ARG A 138 -19.71 23.13 -13.86
CA ARG A 138 -18.31 23.19 -14.35
C ARG A 138 -17.66 21.83 -14.54
N ILE A 139 -18.25 20.73 -14.12
CA ILE A 139 -17.72 19.39 -14.43
C ILE A 139 -17.80 19.19 -15.96
N LYS A 140 -16.69 18.71 -16.51
CA LYS A 140 -16.55 18.37 -17.94
C LYS A 140 -16.34 16.89 -18.17
N LYS A 141 -15.85 16.19 -17.12
CA LYS A 141 -15.57 14.77 -17.24
C LYS A 141 -15.70 14.09 -15.89
N SER A 142 -16.37 12.93 -15.89
CA SER A 142 -16.37 11.97 -14.80
C SER A 142 -15.64 10.72 -15.26
N ILE A 143 -14.80 10.14 -14.38
CA ILE A 143 -14.18 8.84 -14.57
C ILE A 143 -14.46 8.03 -13.33
N VAL A 144 -15.06 6.86 -13.49
CA VAL A 144 -15.34 5.94 -12.37
C VAL A 144 -14.85 4.54 -12.72
N ASN A 145 -14.01 3.98 -11.88
CA ASN A 145 -13.38 2.68 -12.08
C ASN A 145 -13.62 1.74 -10.88
N PRO A 146 -14.79 1.10 -10.79
CA PRO A 146 -15.02 0.05 -9.82
C PRO A 146 -14.42 -1.28 -10.25
N TRP A 147 -13.84 -2.01 -9.29
CA TRP A 147 -13.32 -3.35 -9.53
C TRP A 147 -13.37 -4.20 -8.27
N TYR A 148 -13.35 -5.52 -8.47
CA TYR A 148 -13.14 -6.46 -7.38
C TYR A 148 -12.26 -7.63 -7.82
N THR A 149 -11.66 -8.30 -6.83
CA THR A 149 -10.91 -9.54 -7.01
C THR A 149 -11.38 -10.61 -6.05
N LEU A 150 -11.50 -11.84 -6.55
CA LEU A 150 -11.67 -13.05 -5.76
C LEU A 150 -10.33 -13.77 -5.75
N ASN A 151 -9.73 -13.93 -4.58
CA ASN A 151 -8.38 -14.45 -4.44
C ASN A 151 -8.39 -15.73 -3.61
N SER A 152 -7.59 -16.71 -4.05
CA SER A 152 -7.23 -17.88 -3.27
C SER A 152 -5.71 -18.02 -3.34
N LYS A 153 -5.05 -18.06 -2.19
CA LYS A 153 -3.60 -18.22 -2.06
C LYS A 153 -3.31 -19.41 -1.14
N TYR A 154 -2.62 -20.40 -1.67
CA TYR A 154 -2.13 -21.55 -0.94
C TYR A 154 -0.62 -21.49 -0.83
N PHE A 155 -0.13 -21.43 0.39
CA PHE A 155 1.28 -21.43 0.73
C PHE A 155 1.65 -22.74 1.42
N ILE A 156 2.75 -23.37 0.98
CA ILE A 156 3.33 -24.54 1.60
C ILE A 156 4.85 -24.45 1.58
N ASN A 157 5.54 -24.97 2.59
CA ASN A 157 7.00 -24.98 2.64
C ASN A 157 7.56 -26.31 3.18
N SER A 158 8.86 -26.53 2.96
CA SER A 158 9.60 -27.72 3.44
C SER A 158 9.75 -27.78 4.97
N GLU A 159 9.34 -26.76 5.72
CA GLU A 159 9.29 -26.77 7.19
C GLU A 159 7.92 -27.23 7.74
N GLY A 160 6.99 -27.60 6.87
CA GLY A 160 5.69 -28.19 7.23
C GLY A 160 4.54 -27.19 7.38
N SER A 161 4.70 -25.92 6.95
CA SER A 161 3.57 -24.99 6.88
C SER A 161 2.67 -25.31 5.70
N GLU A 162 1.36 -25.15 5.91
CA GLU A 162 0.30 -25.36 4.93
C GLU A 162 -0.83 -24.34 5.19
N ILE A 163 -0.93 -23.29 4.39
CA ILE A 163 -1.78 -22.14 4.68
C ILE A 163 -2.60 -21.79 3.45
N LEU A 164 -3.93 -21.88 3.55
CA LEU A 164 -4.86 -21.42 2.52
C LEU A 164 -5.57 -20.15 2.98
N GLN A 165 -5.46 -19.08 2.21
CA GLN A 165 -6.15 -17.81 2.46
C GLN A 165 -7.07 -17.48 1.28
N ASN A 166 -8.38 -17.32 1.54
CA ASN A 166 -9.37 -16.88 0.55
C ASN A 166 -9.90 -15.51 0.93
N PHE A 167 -9.79 -14.55 0.03
CA PHE A 167 -10.19 -13.17 0.29
C PHE A 167 -10.70 -12.46 -0.96
N THR A 168 -11.53 -11.45 -0.74
CA THR A 168 -12.07 -10.57 -1.76
C THR A 168 -11.60 -9.16 -1.47
N ASP A 169 -11.15 -8.43 -2.50
CA ASP A 169 -10.87 -7.00 -2.40
C ASP A 169 -11.83 -6.27 -3.34
N THR A 170 -12.49 -5.22 -2.85
CA THR A 170 -13.44 -4.40 -3.61
C THR A 170 -13.05 -2.93 -3.49
N VAL A 171 -12.90 -2.27 -4.62
CA VAL A 171 -12.40 -0.89 -4.70
C VAL A 171 -13.13 -0.14 -5.79
N VAL A 172 -13.28 1.16 -5.60
CA VAL A 172 -13.74 2.09 -6.61
C VAL A 172 -12.89 3.35 -6.58
N GLU A 173 -12.40 3.77 -7.73
CA GLU A 173 -11.76 5.06 -7.95
C GLU A 173 -12.74 5.99 -8.65
N VAL A 174 -12.85 7.22 -8.14
CA VAL A 174 -13.73 8.26 -8.66
C VAL A 174 -12.91 9.51 -8.94
N ILE A 175 -13.01 10.05 -10.16
CA ILE A 175 -12.30 11.26 -10.58
C ILE A 175 -13.31 12.23 -11.22
N ALA A 176 -13.35 13.45 -10.71
CA ALA A 176 -14.09 14.55 -11.31
C ALA A 176 -13.13 15.58 -11.91
N ILE A 177 -13.34 15.98 -13.15
CA ILE A 177 -12.57 17.02 -13.83
C ILE A 177 -13.49 18.18 -14.17
N ALA A 178 -13.16 19.34 -13.61
CA ALA A 178 -13.87 20.60 -13.85
C ALA A 178 -13.04 21.54 -14.73
N HIS A 179 -13.71 22.35 -15.54
CA HIS A 179 -13.09 23.39 -16.36
C HIS A 179 -13.94 24.64 -16.38
N GLU A 180 -13.29 25.78 -16.12
CA GLU A 180 -13.89 27.12 -16.19
C GLU A 180 -12.82 28.16 -16.54
N SER A 181 -13.09 29.05 -17.48
CA SER A 181 -12.25 30.19 -17.83
C SER A 181 -10.77 29.86 -18.04
N GLY A 182 -10.48 28.74 -18.72
CA GLY A 182 -9.11 28.27 -19.00
C GLY A 182 -8.43 27.52 -17.85
N ILE A 183 -9.08 27.36 -16.71
CA ILE A 183 -8.57 26.63 -15.55
C ILE A 183 -9.20 25.23 -15.49
N THR A 184 -8.36 24.19 -15.54
CA THR A 184 -8.79 22.80 -15.38
C THR A 184 -8.31 22.28 -14.03
N GLN A 185 -9.22 21.70 -13.26
CA GLN A 185 -8.92 21.10 -11.97
C GLN A 185 -9.50 19.70 -11.88
N SER A 186 -8.79 18.80 -11.23
CA SER A 186 -9.23 17.44 -10.97
C SER A 186 -9.14 17.09 -9.50
N VAL A 187 -10.16 16.42 -8.99
CA VAL A 187 -10.18 15.84 -7.65
C VAL A 187 -10.55 14.37 -7.78
N ASN A 188 -9.91 13.53 -7.00
CA ASN A 188 -10.19 12.09 -7.01
C ASN A 188 -10.25 11.52 -5.58
N ILE A 189 -10.88 10.38 -5.46
CA ILE A 189 -10.86 9.57 -4.25
C ILE A 189 -10.86 8.08 -4.64
N THR A 190 -10.21 7.28 -3.81
CA THR A 190 -10.29 5.82 -3.86
C THR A 190 -10.94 5.33 -2.59
N GLU A 191 -12.04 4.59 -2.72
CA GLU A 191 -12.72 3.91 -1.62
C GLU A 191 -12.63 2.41 -1.81
N GLY A 192 -12.55 1.65 -0.72
CA GLY A 192 -12.51 0.20 -0.79
C GLY A 192 -11.70 -0.44 0.30
N GLY A 193 -11.65 -1.77 0.24
CA GLY A 193 -10.97 -2.58 1.24
C GLY A 193 -11.10 -4.07 0.97
N ARG A 194 -10.65 -4.87 1.93
CA ARG A 194 -10.78 -6.32 1.92
C ARG A 194 -12.14 -6.72 2.43
N GLY A 195 -12.99 -7.16 1.52
CA GLY A 195 -14.40 -7.48 1.72
C GLY A 195 -15.16 -7.39 0.40
N GLY A 196 -16.49 -7.46 0.46
CA GLY A 196 -17.37 -7.31 -0.69
C GLY A 196 -17.83 -5.87 -0.92
N LEU A 197 -19.05 -5.72 -1.45
CA LEU A 197 -19.62 -4.39 -1.75
C LEU A 197 -19.80 -3.50 -0.52
N GLU A 198 -19.89 -4.08 0.67
CA GLU A 198 -19.96 -3.33 1.93
C GLU A 198 -18.77 -2.37 2.12
N GLN A 199 -17.66 -2.58 1.41
CA GLN A 199 -16.48 -1.74 1.50
C GLN A 199 -16.66 -0.39 0.79
N ILE A 200 -17.61 -0.29 -0.13
CA ILE A 200 -17.82 0.90 -0.97
C ILE A 200 -19.22 1.50 -0.86
N ILE A 201 -20.26 0.66 -0.78
CA ILE A 201 -21.66 1.06 -1.00
C ILE A 201 -22.15 2.19 -0.10
N ASN A 202 -21.70 2.26 1.16
CA ASN A 202 -22.17 3.24 2.15
C ASN A 202 -21.51 4.62 2.03
N LYS A 203 -20.45 4.75 1.25
CA LYS A 203 -19.60 5.95 1.21
C LYS A 203 -19.55 6.59 -0.17
N ILE A 204 -19.53 5.77 -1.22
CA ILE A 204 -19.07 6.20 -2.53
C ILE A 204 -19.91 7.30 -3.18
N HIS A 205 -21.22 7.29 -3.02
CA HIS A 205 -22.08 8.33 -3.58
C HIS A 205 -21.81 9.70 -2.95
N GLN A 206 -21.64 9.73 -1.62
CA GLN A 206 -21.29 10.95 -0.90
C GLN A 206 -19.88 11.42 -1.33
N SER A 207 -18.90 10.50 -1.39
CA SER A 207 -17.55 10.79 -1.85
C SER A 207 -17.53 11.34 -3.28
N ALA A 208 -18.32 10.78 -4.20
CA ALA A 208 -18.45 11.25 -5.58
C ALA A 208 -18.96 12.70 -5.65
N LYS A 209 -19.98 13.03 -4.84
CA LYS A 209 -20.51 14.39 -4.75
C LYS A 209 -19.49 15.39 -4.18
N GLU A 210 -18.75 15.00 -3.14
CA GLU A 210 -17.71 15.83 -2.52
C GLU A 210 -16.56 16.11 -3.48
N VAL A 211 -16.08 15.08 -4.19
CA VAL A 211 -15.04 15.16 -5.21
C VAL A 211 -15.44 16.12 -6.33
N ALA A 212 -16.65 15.98 -6.87
CA ALA A 212 -17.16 16.84 -7.92
C ALA A 212 -17.34 18.30 -7.48
N SER A 213 -17.92 18.50 -6.30
CA SER A 213 -18.10 19.83 -5.70
C SER A 213 -16.77 20.52 -5.48
N LYS A 214 -15.77 19.80 -4.99
CA LYS A 214 -14.43 20.33 -4.74
C LYS A 214 -13.73 20.67 -6.07
N ALA A 215 -13.77 19.80 -7.08
CA ALA A 215 -13.20 20.05 -8.41
C ALA A 215 -13.80 21.33 -9.03
N SER A 216 -15.12 21.49 -8.94
CA SER A 216 -15.83 22.67 -9.41
C SER A 216 -15.37 23.97 -8.68
N GLN A 217 -15.25 23.94 -7.34
CA GLN A 217 -14.79 25.08 -6.57
C GLN A 217 -13.35 25.48 -6.90
N LEU A 218 -12.48 24.49 -7.15
CA LEU A 218 -11.06 24.71 -7.43
C LEU A 218 -10.81 25.47 -8.75
N THR A 219 -11.74 25.44 -9.71
CA THR A 219 -11.62 26.26 -10.93
C THR A 219 -11.66 27.77 -10.63
N LEU A 220 -12.22 28.16 -9.49
CA LEU A 220 -12.33 29.56 -9.05
C LEU A 220 -11.27 29.91 -7.97
N ALA A 221 -10.52 28.93 -7.47
CA ALA A 221 -9.55 29.10 -6.42
C ALA A 221 -8.27 29.78 -6.92
N LYS A 222 -7.53 30.42 -6.01
CA LYS A 222 -6.23 31.02 -6.29
C LYS A 222 -5.10 30.02 -6.06
N PRO A 223 -3.93 30.17 -6.71
CA PRO A 223 -2.74 29.41 -6.38
C PRO A 223 -2.18 29.83 -5.01
N ALA A 224 -1.48 28.91 -4.34
CA ALA A 224 -0.80 29.20 -3.08
C ALA A 224 0.42 30.10 -3.30
N LYS A 225 0.81 30.89 -2.27
CA LYS A 225 2.08 31.60 -2.23
C LYS A 225 3.17 30.68 -1.67
N GLU A 226 4.42 30.92 -2.08
CA GLU A 226 5.55 30.19 -1.50
C GLU A 226 5.90 30.74 -0.12
N GLU A 227 5.85 29.87 0.88
CA GLU A 227 6.23 30.19 2.26
C GLU A 227 6.55 28.93 3.07
N ASN A 228 7.43 29.07 4.06
CA ASN A 228 7.67 28.04 5.07
C ASN A 228 6.84 28.37 6.30
N THR A 229 5.85 27.54 6.60
CA THR A 229 4.82 27.87 7.57
C THR A 229 4.22 26.63 8.24
N THR A 230 3.30 26.83 9.17
CA THR A 230 2.51 25.77 9.79
C THR A 230 1.61 25.11 8.75
N VAL A 231 1.65 23.80 8.71
CA VAL A 231 0.75 22.96 7.91
C VAL A 231 -0.02 22.00 8.81
N VAL A 232 -1.32 21.93 8.61
CA VAL A 232 -2.20 20.92 9.17
C VAL A 232 -2.55 19.98 8.01
N MET A 233 -2.19 18.70 8.11
CA MET A 233 -2.36 17.73 7.04
C MET A 233 -3.51 16.76 7.40
N ASN A 234 -4.50 16.63 6.51
CA ASN A 234 -5.61 15.71 6.76
C ASN A 234 -5.17 14.23 6.62
N PRO A 235 -5.94 13.26 7.14
CA PRO A 235 -5.59 11.84 7.11
C PRO A 235 -5.29 11.29 5.72
N ASP A 236 -5.96 11.77 4.67
CA ASP A 236 -5.73 11.30 3.30
C ASP A 236 -4.34 11.73 2.78
N PHE A 237 -3.92 12.99 3.01
CA PHE A 237 -2.57 13.44 2.69
C PHE A 237 -1.51 12.74 3.55
N VAL A 238 -1.79 12.56 4.85
CA VAL A 238 -0.92 11.84 5.80
C VAL A 238 -0.69 10.40 5.36
N SER A 239 -1.69 9.74 4.78
CA SER A 239 -1.55 8.35 4.31
C SER A 239 -0.45 8.22 3.25
N LEU A 240 -0.38 9.13 2.27
CA LEU A 240 0.68 9.13 1.25
C LEU A 240 2.04 9.56 1.82
N LEU A 241 2.07 10.58 2.68
CA LEU A 241 3.29 11.00 3.37
C LEU A 241 3.89 9.83 4.18
N THR A 242 3.05 9.14 4.94
CA THR A 242 3.44 7.95 5.73
C THR A 242 3.97 6.85 4.83
N HIS A 243 3.27 6.55 3.73
CA HIS A 243 3.68 5.56 2.74
C HIS A 243 5.10 5.82 2.23
N GLU A 244 5.34 7.04 1.76
CA GLU A 244 6.56 7.39 1.06
C GLU A 244 7.75 7.61 2.01
N ILE A 245 7.53 8.30 3.12
CA ILE A 245 8.63 8.85 3.93
C ILE A 245 8.89 8.05 5.22
N LEU A 246 7.94 7.23 5.65
CA LEU A 246 8.06 6.35 6.81
C LEU A 246 7.97 4.86 6.44
N GLY A 247 7.06 4.49 5.56
CA GLY A 247 6.82 3.12 5.16
C GLY A 247 7.99 2.51 4.37
N HIS A 248 8.29 3.06 3.21
CA HIS A 248 9.41 2.57 2.38
C HIS A 248 10.77 2.58 3.08
N PRO A 249 11.16 3.62 3.86
CA PRO A 249 12.40 3.59 4.64
C PRO A 249 12.44 2.50 5.72
N SER A 250 11.28 1.99 6.16
CA SER A 250 11.20 0.90 7.16
C SER A 250 11.46 -0.50 6.59
N GLU A 251 11.47 -0.67 5.27
CA GLU A 251 11.72 -1.96 4.64
C GLU A 251 13.20 -2.36 4.81
N ALA A 252 13.48 -3.46 5.51
CA ALA A 252 14.84 -3.84 5.92
C ALA A 252 15.80 -4.10 4.74
N ASP A 253 15.30 -4.62 3.63
CA ASP A 253 16.09 -4.80 2.40
C ASP A 253 16.58 -3.46 1.83
N ARG A 254 15.74 -2.42 1.91
CA ARG A 254 16.10 -1.05 1.53
C ARG A 254 17.11 -0.44 2.50
N VAL A 255 16.95 -0.67 3.80
CA VAL A 255 17.91 -0.25 4.83
C VAL A 255 19.28 -0.89 4.60
N LEU A 256 19.32 -2.16 4.20
CA LEU A 256 20.55 -2.88 3.86
C LEU A 256 21.15 -2.49 2.50
N GLY A 257 20.41 -1.76 1.66
CA GLY A 257 20.83 -1.43 0.29
C GLY A 257 20.69 -2.59 -0.69
N LYS A 258 19.83 -3.56 -0.40
CA LYS A 258 19.56 -4.74 -1.24
C LYS A 258 18.42 -4.50 -2.26
N GLU A 259 17.72 -3.40 -2.17
CA GLU A 259 16.67 -3.05 -3.11
C GLU A 259 17.29 -2.52 -4.42
N MET A 260 17.11 -3.26 -5.52
CA MET A 260 17.85 -3.06 -6.78
C MET A 260 17.29 -1.92 -7.64
N ALA A 261 15.97 -1.83 -7.75
CA ALA A 261 15.32 -0.92 -8.70
C ALA A 261 15.50 0.57 -8.36
N TRP A 262 15.66 0.87 -7.10
CA TRP A 262 15.77 2.22 -6.58
C TRP A 262 17.01 2.41 -5.72
N ALA A 263 18.07 1.68 -5.97
CA ALA A 263 19.43 1.67 -5.39
C ALA A 263 19.69 2.64 -4.21
N GLY A 264 18.63 3.02 -3.52
CA GLY A 264 18.62 4.00 -2.46
C GLY A 264 18.48 3.33 -1.12
N GLY A 265 19.21 3.79 -0.15
CA GLY A 265 19.00 3.40 1.23
C GLY A 265 17.76 4.09 1.82
N ALA A 266 17.47 3.79 3.06
CA ALA A 266 16.56 4.56 3.88
C ALA A 266 17.30 5.75 4.50
N TRP A 267 16.64 6.92 4.62
CA TRP A 267 17.24 8.10 5.27
C TRP A 267 17.62 7.86 6.73
N TRP A 268 17.01 6.86 7.36
CA TRP A 268 17.30 6.45 8.72
C TRP A 268 18.15 5.17 8.85
N LYS A 269 18.88 4.82 7.78
CA LYS A 269 19.86 3.73 7.84
C LYS A 269 20.81 3.92 9.03
N ASN A 270 21.04 2.86 9.81
CA ASN A 270 21.87 2.84 11.01
C ASN A 270 21.36 3.69 12.19
N LYS A 271 20.08 4.07 12.19
CA LYS A 271 19.49 4.93 13.23
C LYS A 271 18.57 4.16 14.21
N LEU A 272 18.63 2.84 14.25
CA LEU A 272 17.90 2.07 15.25
C LEU A 272 18.28 2.54 16.67
N GLY A 273 17.27 2.87 17.49
CA GLY A 273 17.43 3.42 18.83
C GLY A 273 17.64 4.93 18.89
N GLU A 274 17.81 5.62 17.74
CA GLU A 274 17.96 7.07 17.69
C GLU A 274 16.61 7.80 17.59
N LYS A 275 16.56 9.05 18.05
CA LYS A 275 15.44 9.95 17.85
C LYS A 275 15.43 10.45 16.40
N ILE A 276 14.32 10.26 15.70
CA ILE A 276 14.11 10.60 14.29
C ILE A 276 12.93 11.56 14.06
N GLY A 277 12.23 11.92 15.11
CA GLY A 277 11.07 12.80 15.09
C GLY A 277 10.70 13.31 16.47
N SER A 278 9.62 14.07 16.57
CA SER A 278 9.08 14.56 17.82
C SER A 278 8.51 13.44 18.70
N GLU A 279 8.21 13.73 19.95
CA GLU A 279 7.57 12.76 20.87
C GLU A 279 6.13 12.42 20.48
N ASN A 280 5.50 13.24 19.63
CA ASN A 280 4.17 12.96 19.09
C ASN A 280 4.21 11.94 17.95
N LEU A 281 5.38 11.65 17.37
CA LEU A 281 5.52 10.72 16.27
C LEU A 281 5.54 9.28 16.78
N ASN A 282 4.44 8.55 16.57
CA ASN A 282 4.36 7.10 16.73
C ASN A 282 4.01 6.48 15.38
N VAL A 283 4.76 5.45 14.95
CA VAL A 283 4.56 4.78 13.65
C VAL A 283 4.54 3.28 13.85
N PHE A 284 3.62 2.62 13.18
CA PHE A 284 3.51 1.17 13.18
C PHE A 284 3.14 0.64 11.79
N ASP A 285 3.45 -0.63 11.53
CA ASP A 285 2.85 -1.41 10.44
C ASP A 285 1.95 -2.49 11.04
N ASP A 286 0.69 -2.53 10.63
CA ASP A 286 -0.31 -3.41 11.25
C ASP A 286 -1.15 -4.15 10.20
N PRO A 287 -0.72 -5.36 9.81
CA PRO A 287 -1.49 -6.21 8.89
C PRO A 287 -2.78 -6.78 9.51
N THR A 288 -3.09 -6.49 10.78
CA THR A 288 -4.30 -6.97 11.46
C THR A 288 -5.46 -5.97 11.41
N ILE A 289 -5.27 -4.77 10.84
CA ILE A 289 -6.34 -3.79 10.65
C ILE A 289 -7.35 -4.36 9.67
N LYS A 290 -8.48 -4.83 10.22
CA LYS A 290 -9.56 -5.48 9.45
C LYS A 290 -10.07 -4.58 8.35
N GLU A 291 -10.48 -5.21 7.26
CA GLU A 291 -11.09 -4.56 6.10
C GLU A 291 -10.15 -3.65 5.28
N SER A 292 -8.93 -3.35 5.76
CA SER A 292 -7.95 -2.65 4.93
C SER A 292 -7.41 -3.55 3.80
N LEU A 293 -6.98 -2.99 2.68
CA LEU A 293 -6.32 -3.74 1.60
C LEU A 293 -5.00 -4.40 2.07
N GLY A 294 -4.44 -3.94 3.17
CA GLY A 294 -3.25 -4.50 3.80
C GLY A 294 -3.52 -5.55 4.88
N TRP A 295 -4.77 -6.00 5.05
CA TRP A 295 -5.13 -7.00 6.05
C TRP A 295 -4.85 -8.42 5.57
N TYR A 296 -3.99 -9.16 6.28
CA TYR A 296 -3.75 -10.59 6.07
C TYR A 296 -3.17 -11.22 7.34
N GLN A 297 -3.39 -12.54 7.53
CA GLN A 297 -2.93 -13.26 8.73
C GLN A 297 -1.54 -13.88 8.56
N PHE A 298 -1.17 -14.28 7.34
CA PHE A 298 0.13 -14.85 7.04
C PHE A 298 0.71 -14.20 5.78
N ASP A 299 2.00 -13.90 5.83
CA ASP A 299 2.74 -13.41 4.66
C ASP A 299 3.17 -14.55 3.70
N ASP A 300 3.91 -14.21 2.67
CA ASP A 300 4.38 -15.13 1.64
C ASP A 300 5.64 -15.94 2.04
N GLU A 301 6.01 -15.91 3.31
CA GLU A 301 6.95 -16.84 3.97
C GLU A 301 6.27 -17.71 5.04
N GLY A 302 4.94 -17.61 5.17
CA GLY A 302 4.16 -18.30 6.18
C GLY A 302 4.37 -17.75 7.60
N VAL A 303 4.85 -16.52 7.73
CA VAL A 303 4.99 -15.82 9.01
C VAL A 303 3.64 -15.26 9.44
N GLU A 304 3.22 -15.60 10.66
CA GLU A 304 1.99 -15.04 11.24
C GLU A 304 2.18 -13.55 11.54
N THR A 305 1.20 -12.74 11.12
CA THR A 305 1.30 -11.29 11.18
C THR A 305 0.89 -10.71 12.53
N LYS A 306 1.50 -9.60 12.87
CA LYS A 306 1.17 -8.84 14.08
C LYS A 306 1.49 -7.36 13.87
N LYS A 307 0.88 -6.51 14.68
CA LYS A 307 1.27 -5.09 14.74
C LYS A 307 2.74 -4.96 15.12
N THR A 308 3.50 -4.23 14.34
CA THR A 308 4.92 -3.94 14.55
C THR A 308 5.12 -2.44 14.77
N THR A 309 5.60 -2.05 15.95
CA THR A 309 5.97 -0.67 16.23
C THR A 309 7.28 -0.35 15.50
N LEU A 310 7.25 0.62 14.60
CA LEU A 310 8.41 1.11 13.85
C LEU A 310 9.07 2.29 14.55
N VAL A 311 8.27 3.25 15.02
CA VAL A 311 8.71 4.42 15.77
C VAL A 311 7.84 4.58 17.01
N GLU A 312 8.44 4.85 18.14
CA GLU A 312 7.76 5.11 19.40
C GLU A 312 8.29 6.40 20.03
N LYS A 313 7.41 7.37 20.24
CA LYS A 313 7.76 8.71 20.78
C LYS A 313 8.97 9.32 20.05
N GLY A 314 8.95 9.26 18.71
CA GLY A 314 10.02 9.76 17.86
C GLY A 314 11.29 8.92 17.79
N VAL A 315 11.38 7.78 18.51
CA VAL A 315 12.55 6.89 18.51
C VAL A 315 12.33 5.71 17.57
N LEU A 316 13.24 5.48 16.64
CA LEU A 316 13.19 4.35 15.69
C LEU A 316 13.43 3.03 16.44
N LYS A 317 12.46 2.13 16.43
CA LYS A 317 12.47 0.86 17.18
C LYS A 317 12.74 -0.36 16.31
N ASN A 318 12.14 -0.43 15.13
CA ASN A 318 12.21 -1.61 14.26
C ASN A 318 12.19 -1.22 12.79
N HIS A 319 12.51 -2.24 11.96
CA HIS A 319 12.25 -2.25 10.52
C HIS A 319 11.24 -3.36 10.20
N MET A 320 10.57 -3.26 9.06
CA MET A 320 9.82 -4.39 8.50
C MET A 320 10.80 -5.46 8.02
N GLN A 321 10.61 -6.70 8.47
CA GLN A 321 11.55 -7.79 8.31
C GLN A 321 10.93 -8.98 7.58
N ASN A 322 11.73 -9.63 6.72
CA ASN A 322 11.50 -11.01 6.33
C ASN A 322 12.35 -11.96 7.21
N ARG A 323 12.29 -13.26 6.99
CA ARG A 323 13.04 -14.25 7.78
C ARG A 323 14.56 -14.12 7.63
N GLU A 324 15.06 -13.73 6.44
CA GLU A 324 16.49 -13.53 6.19
C GLU A 324 17.02 -12.26 6.88
N THR A 325 16.31 -11.13 6.75
CA THR A 325 16.73 -9.87 7.37
C THR A 325 16.57 -9.90 8.88
N ALA A 326 15.59 -10.64 9.41
CA ALA A 326 15.41 -10.86 10.83
C ALA A 326 16.64 -11.49 11.48
N GLU A 327 17.28 -12.46 10.83
CA GLU A 327 18.56 -13.02 11.27
C GLU A 327 19.70 -11.98 11.26
N ILE A 328 19.77 -11.14 10.21
CA ILE A 328 20.79 -10.09 10.10
C ILE A 328 20.65 -9.04 11.21
N PHE A 329 19.42 -8.65 11.54
CA PHE A 329 19.14 -7.65 12.58
C PHE A 329 19.01 -8.26 13.99
N ASN A 330 19.17 -9.58 14.14
CA ASN A 330 18.95 -10.30 15.39
C ASN A 330 17.58 -9.97 16.02
N SER A 331 16.54 -10.01 15.20
CA SER A 331 15.16 -9.67 15.55
C SER A 331 14.18 -10.73 15.02
N ALA A 332 12.90 -10.63 15.36
CA ALA A 332 11.88 -11.51 14.79
C ALA A 332 11.38 -10.97 13.42
N PRO A 333 10.97 -11.84 12.50
CA PRO A 333 10.28 -11.42 11.28
C PRO A 333 8.94 -10.75 11.62
N THR A 334 8.51 -9.82 10.77
CA THR A 334 7.34 -8.98 11.04
C THR A 334 6.11 -9.36 10.21
N GLY A 335 6.24 -10.37 9.33
CA GLY A 335 5.15 -10.80 8.47
C GLY A 335 4.92 -9.86 7.28
N ASN A 336 5.98 -9.27 6.75
CA ASN A 336 5.91 -8.31 5.66
C ASN A 336 6.41 -8.83 4.31
N MET A 337 6.75 -10.12 4.20
CA MET A 337 7.22 -10.70 2.94
C MET A 337 6.03 -10.95 2.01
N ARG A 338 5.89 -10.16 0.94
CA ARG A 338 4.73 -10.19 0.04
C ARG A 338 5.13 -10.14 -1.42
N ALA A 339 4.40 -10.85 -2.28
CA ALA A 339 4.51 -10.74 -3.73
C ALA A 339 3.17 -10.30 -4.35
N THR A 340 3.23 -9.61 -5.47
CA THR A 340 2.02 -9.23 -6.22
C THR A 340 1.20 -10.46 -6.61
N ASN A 341 1.87 -11.51 -7.08
CA ASN A 341 1.29 -12.82 -7.38
C ASN A 341 2.40 -13.88 -7.52
N TYR A 342 2.02 -15.10 -7.87
CA TYR A 342 2.92 -16.24 -8.04
C TYR A 342 4.09 -16.02 -9.03
N ARG A 343 4.02 -15.05 -9.96
CA ARG A 343 5.07 -14.78 -10.97
C ARG A 343 6.29 -14.09 -10.38
N PHE A 344 6.19 -13.56 -9.18
CA PHE A 344 7.24 -12.74 -8.59
C PHE A 344 7.82 -13.37 -7.33
N MET A 345 9.11 -13.18 -7.14
CA MET A 345 9.75 -13.44 -5.86
C MET A 345 9.21 -12.45 -4.83
N PRO A 346 8.79 -12.90 -3.63
CA PRO A 346 8.33 -11.98 -2.58
C PRO A 346 9.41 -10.97 -2.17
N LEU A 347 8.97 -9.81 -1.76
CA LEU A 347 9.80 -8.71 -1.24
C LEU A 347 9.22 -8.24 0.10
N ILE A 348 10.04 -7.54 0.89
CA ILE A 348 9.54 -6.86 2.09
C ILE A 348 8.64 -5.70 1.64
N ARG A 349 7.37 -5.70 2.06
CA ARG A 349 6.37 -4.72 1.66
C ARG A 349 5.55 -4.29 2.87
N MET A 350 5.16 -3.03 2.87
CA MET A 350 4.16 -2.52 3.81
C MET A 350 2.87 -3.35 3.77
N ALA A 351 2.21 -3.46 4.90
CA ALA A 351 0.84 -3.96 5.04
C ALA A 351 -0.11 -2.79 5.28
N CYS A 352 -0.02 -2.20 6.46
CA CYS A 352 -0.81 -1.05 6.88
C CYS A 352 0.07 -0.13 7.72
N THR A 353 1.00 0.58 7.08
CA THR A 353 1.88 1.51 7.78
C THR A 353 1.14 2.79 8.10
N CYS A 354 1.13 3.18 9.38
CA CYS A 354 0.33 4.27 9.88
C CYS A 354 1.08 5.12 10.91
N ILE A 355 0.80 6.43 10.93
CA ILE A 355 1.06 7.27 12.11
C ILE A 355 -0.03 6.96 13.13
N GLY A 356 0.35 6.82 14.40
CA GLY A 356 -0.57 6.54 15.50
C GLY A 356 -1.53 7.70 15.79
N ASN A 357 -2.70 7.36 16.32
CA ASN A 357 -3.70 8.34 16.74
C ASN A 357 -3.16 9.20 17.88
N GLY A 358 -3.52 10.48 17.88
CA GLY A 358 -3.37 11.38 19.01
C GLY A 358 -4.67 11.55 19.78
N ASP A 359 -4.69 12.52 20.68
CA ASP A 359 -5.82 12.78 21.58
C ASP A 359 -6.56 14.08 21.25
N LEU A 360 -6.01 14.94 20.38
CA LEU A 360 -6.55 16.26 20.10
C LEU A 360 -7.70 16.22 19.10
N ASP A 361 -8.72 17.02 19.33
CA ASP A 361 -9.75 17.29 18.32
C ASP A 361 -9.17 18.12 17.16
N VAL A 362 -9.54 17.77 15.93
CA VAL A 362 -9.03 18.49 14.73
C VAL A 362 -9.37 19.97 14.76
N SER A 363 -10.54 20.32 15.29
CA SER A 363 -10.95 21.72 15.42
C SER A 363 -10.06 22.49 16.40
N GLU A 364 -9.56 21.85 17.45
CA GLU A 364 -8.60 22.45 18.38
C GLU A 364 -7.24 22.66 17.74
N ILE A 365 -6.77 21.66 16.96
CA ILE A 365 -5.51 21.78 16.20
C ILE A 365 -5.58 22.99 15.25
N ILE A 366 -6.70 23.20 14.55
CA ILE A 366 -6.88 24.30 13.61
C ILE A 366 -6.98 25.63 14.34
N LYS A 367 -7.76 25.72 15.44
CA LYS A 367 -7.94 26.94 16.24
C LYS A 367 -6.63 27.52 16.79
N ASP A 368 -5.66 26.66 17.06
CA ASP A 368 -4.36 27.07 17.60
C ASP A 368 -3.39 27.60 16.49
N VAL A 369 -3.78 27.55 15.22
CA VAL A 369 -2.95 28.04 14.11
C VAL A 369 -3.22 29.51 13.83
N LYS A 370 -2.22 30.39 14.05
CA LYS A 370 -2.35 31.80 13.72
C LYS A 370 -2.29 32.06 12.22
N HIS A 371 -1.38 31.38 11.52
CA HIS A 371 -1.19 31.47 10.09
C HIS A 371 -0.64 30.13 9.57
N GLY A 372 -1.24 29.59 8.53
CA GLY A 372 -0.84 28.32 7.94
C GLY A 372 -1.83 27.79 6.90
N TYR A 373 -1.73 26.51 6.62
CA TYR A 373 -2.58 25.85 5.62
C TYR A 373 -3.10 24.51 6.13
N LEU A 374 -4.37 24.23 5.86
CA LEU A 374 -4.93 22.89 5.88
C LEU A 374 -4.69 22.24 4.53
N ILE A 375 -3.85 21.22 4.51
CA ILE A 375 -3.46 20.45 3.32
C ILE A 375 -4.39 19.24 3.20
N SER A 376 -5.02 19.10 2.05
CA SER A 376 -6.07 18.09 1.87
C SER A 376 -5.82 17.22 0.64
N ASN A 377 -5.96 15.96 0.87
CA ASN A 377 -5.95 14.86 -0.09
C ASN A 377 -4.63 14.72 -0.87
N MET A 378 -4.19 13.48 -0.99
CA MET A 378 -2.99 13.13 -1.73
C MET A 378 -3.17 13.33 -3.24
N LYS A 379 -2.04 13.62 -3.94
CA LYS A 379 -2.02 13.65 -5.41
C LYS A 379 -0.78 12.96 -5.96
N ILE A 380 0.34 13.63 -6.11
CA ILE A 380 1.56 13.08 -6.73
C ILE A 380 2.76 13.29 -5.82
N PRO A 381 3.46 12.22 -5.42
CA PRO A 381 4.72 12.33 -4.68
C PRO A 381 5.91 12.47 -5.65
N SER A 382 6.88 13.29 -5.26
CA SER A 382 8.20 13.40 -5.88
C SER A 382 9.23 13.30 -4.75
N ILE A 383 9.94 12.18 -4.70
CA ILE A 383 10.73 11.79 -3.53
C ILE A 383 12.12 11.35 -3.99
N ASP A 384 13.17 11.75 -3.28
CA ASP A 384 14.51 11.23 -3.58
C ASP A 384 14.67 9.74 -3.21
N MET A 385 15.73 9.11 -3.74
CA MET A 385 15.96 7.68 -3.57
C MET A 385 16.17 7.26 -2.11
N LYS A 386 16.66 8.15 -1.25
CA LYS A 386 16.83 7.91 0.18
C LYS A 386 15.59 8.20 1.00
N ARG A 387 14.54 8.75 0.37
CA ARG A 387 13.33 9.19 1.06
C ARG A 387 13.59 10.32 2.07
N TYR A 388 14.66 11.09 1.84
CA TYR A 388 15.08 12.21 2.70
C TYR A 388 14.42 13.52 2.31
N ASN A 389 14.54 13.90 1.02
CA ASN A 389 13.86 15.08 0.47
C ASN A 389 12.54 14.64 -0.14
N TRP A 390 11.47 15.34 0.19
CA TRP A 390 10.15 15.03 -0.33
C TRP A 390 9.43 16.29 -0.80
N SER A 391 8.63 16.12 -1.81
CA SER A 391 7.72 17.10 -2.37
C SER A 391 6.46 16.38 -2.80
N ILE A 392 5.33 16.69 -2.20
CA ILE A 392 4.05 16.01 -2.46
C ILE A 392 3.02 17.07 -2.85
N SER A 393 2.44 16.95 -4.04
CA SER A 393 1.29 17.76 -4.39
C SER A 393 0.04 17.25 -3.67
N CYS A 394 -0.78 18.17 -3.20
CA CYS A 394 -2.11 17.85 -2.68
C CYS A 394 -3.18 18.24 -3.69
N GLN A 395 -4.39 17.74 -3.49
CA GLN A 395 -5.50 18.07 -4.40
C GLN A 395 -5.95 19.52 -4.20
N TYR A 396 -5.94 19.99 -2.94
CA TYR A 396 -6.21 21.37 -2.58
C TYR A 396 -5.65 21.71 -1.20
N ALA A 397 -5.57 22.97 -0.92
CA ALA A 397 -5.32 23.47 0.43
C ALA A 397 -6.33 24.55 0.80
N GLN A 398 -6.45 24.82 2.08
CA GLN A 398 -7.22 25.95 2.60
C GLN A 398 -6.34 26.77 3.53
N LYS A 399 -6.39 28.09 3.42
CA LYS A 399 -5.64 28.97 4.30
C LYS A 399 -6.25 28.96 5.70
N ILE A 400 -5.41 28.97 6.71
CA ILE A 400 -5.83 29.16 8.11
C ILE A 400 -5.30 30.50 8.57
N GLU A 401 -6.19 31.36 9.07
CA GLU A 401 -5.88 32.66 9.66
C GLU A 401 -6.58 32.81 11.01
N ASN A 402 -5.78 33.00 12.07
CA ASN A 402 -6.29 33.13 13.45
C ASN A 402 -7.27 32.02 13.87
N GLY A 403 -6.96 30.79 13.52
CA GLY A 403 -7.77 29.59 13.86
C GLY A 403 -8.98 29.36 12.98
N GLU A 404 -9.17 30.13 11.91
CA GLU A 404 -10.29 30.00 10.99
C GLU A 404 -9.81 29.57 9.60
N ILE A 405 -10.57 28.64 8.98
CA ILE A 405 -10.35 28.24 7.59
C ILE A 405 -10.95 29.30 6.68
N THR A 406 -10.14 29.82 5.74
CA THR A 406 -10.50 30.92 4.85
C THR A 406 -10.42 30.51 3.36
N ASP A 407 -9.47 31.05 2.61
CA ASP A 407 -9.37 30.88 1.15
C ASP A 407 -9.10 29.42 0.74
N LEU A 408 -9.84 28.93 -0.26
CA LEU A 408 -9.53 27.69 -0.97
C LEU A 408 -8.40 27.95 -2.00
N LEU A 409 -7.40 27.06 -2.03
CA LEU A 409 -6.22 27.17 -2.86
C LEU A 409 -6.03 25.93 -3.74
N ARG A 410 -5.58 26.16 -4.98
CA ARG A 410 -5.30 25.12 -5.98
C ARG A 410 -3.81 25.00 -6.30
N ASP A 411 -3.45 23.91 -6.98
CA ASP A 411 -2.11 23.65 -7.50
C ASP A 411 -1.01 23.70 -6.43
N VAL A 412 -1.30 23.13 -5.27
CA VAL A 412 -0.45 23.24 -4.07
C VAL A 412 0.52 22.07 -3.99
N ILE A 413 1.79 22.39 -3.71
CA ILE A 413 2.84 21.45 -3.37
C ILE A 413 3.30 21.75 -1.93
N VAL A 414 3.48 20.68 -1.16
CA VAL A 414 4.10 20.72 0.16
C VAL A 414 5.43 20.00 0.11
N MET A 415 6.48 20.58 0.68
CA MET A 415 7.83 20.04 0.58
C MET A 415 8.64 20.23 1.86
N GLY A 416 9.60 19.33 2.04
CA GLY A 416 10.50 19.39 3.19
C GLY A 416 11.57 18.30 3.18
N THR A 417 12.30 18.22 4.28
CA THR A 417 13.18 17.09 4.57
C THR A 417 12.58 16.24 5.67
N ALA A 418 12.74 14.91 5.58
CA ALA A 418 12.14 14.00 6.53
C ALA A 418 12.48 14.32 8.00
N PRO A 419 13.74 14.48 8.41
CA PRO A 419 14.06 14.80 9.81
C PRO A 419 13.41 16.08 10.30
N LYS A 420 13.56 17.19 9.54
CA LYS A 420 13.04 18.51 9.97
C LYS A 420 11.52 18.48 10.11
N PHE A 421 10.83 17.86 9.16
CA PHE A 421 9.36 17.76 9.21
C PHE A 421 8.91 16.94 10.41
N PHE A 422 9.45 15.73 10.60
CA PHE A 422 9.01 14.86 11.70
C PHE A 422 9.42 15.38 13.09
N GLU A 423 10.51 16.13 13.19
CA GLU A 423 10.86 16.86 14.43
C GLU A 423 9.89 18.00 14.73
N SER A 424 9.29 18.61 13.71
CA SER A 424 8.36 19.73 13.88
C SER A 424 6.93 19.33 14.21
N ILE A 425 6.57 18.02 14.20
CA ILE A 425 5.23 17.58 14.54
C ILE A 425 4.93 17.90 16.01
N ASP A 426 3.99 18.81 16.24
CA ASP A 426 3.60 19.25 17.57
C ASP A 426 2.17 18.87 17.97
N ALA A 427 1.34 18.40 17.02
CA ALA A 427 0.00 17.93 17.29
C ALA A 427 -0.38 16.74 16.39
N CYS A 428 -1.12 15.79 16.97
CA CYS A 428 -1.76 14.68 16.27
C CYS A 428 -3.24 14.61 16.71
N GLY A 429 -4.12 14.46 15.73
CA GLY A 429 -5.56 14.37 15.92
C GLY A 429 -6.06 13.01 16.40
N ASN A 430 -7.32 12.94 16.74
CA ASN A 430 -8.04 11.72 17.13
C ASN A 430 -8.88 11.12 15.99
N ASP A 431 -8.70 11.60 14.75
CA ASP A 431 -9.45 11.26 13.54
C ASP A 431 -8.76 10.20 12.66
N PHE A 432 -8.09 9.23 13.28
CA PHE A 432 -7.34 8.19 12.59
C PHE A 432 -8.14 7.51 11.47
N THR A 433 -7.55 7.46 10.29
CA THR A 433 -8.15 6.84 9.11
C THR A 433 -7.10 6.06 8.32
N VAL A 434 -7.49 4.89 7.80
CA VAL A 434 -6.69 4.10 6.84
C VAL A 434 -7.27 4.26 5.45
N ARG A 435 -6.42 4.59 4.49
CA ARG A 435 -6.78 4.77 3.08
C ARG A 435 -6.26 3.62 2.22
N PRO A 436 -7.00 3.17 1.21
CA PRO A 436 -6.53 2.19 0.25
C PRO A 436 -5.44 2.79 -0.66
N ILE A 437 -4.32 2.08 -0.79
CA ILE A 437 -3.26 2.35 -1.76
C ILE A 437 -3.24 1.19 -2.75
N THR A 438 -3.42 1.46 -4.03
CA THR A 438 -3.65 0.43 -5.05
C THR A 438 -2.46 0.17 -5.97
N ASN A 439 -1.40 0.98 -5.89
CA ASN A 439 -0.35 1.01 -6.91
C ASN A 439 1.08 1.20 -6.35
N CYS A 440 1.37 0.68 -5.15
CA CYS A 440 2.72 0.77 -4.60
C CYS A 440 3.70 -0.11 -5.39
N GLY A 441 4.68 0.50 -6.05
CA GLY A 441 5.69 -0.18 -6.86
C GLY A 441 6.99 -0.45 -6.10
N LYS A 442 7.59 -1.64 -6.27
CA LYS A 442 8.93 -2.00 -5.78
C LYS A 442 9.52 -3.15 -6.60
N GLY A 443 10.84 -3.23 -6.64
CA GLY A 443 11.59 -4.33 -7.24
C GLY A 443 11.90 -4.15 -8.73
N ASP A 444 12.78 -5.03 -9.24
CA ASP A 444 13.11 -5.18 -10.66
C ASP A 444 13.10 -6.67 -11.01
N PRO A 445 12.13 -7.16 -11.79
CA PRO A 445 11.01 -6.41 -12.39
C PRO A 445 10.05 -5.81 -11.34
N MET A 446 9.42 -4.68 -11.71
CA MET A 446 8.55 -3.94 -10.79
C MET A 446 7.31 -4.77 -10.40
N GLN A 447 7.04 -4.80 -9.10
CA GLN A 447 5.88 -5.41 -8.49
C GLN A 447 4.95 -4.34 -7.95
N SER A 448 3.74 -4.23 -8.49
CA SER A 448 2.69 -3.37 -7.94
C SER A 448 1.93 -4.11 -6.84
N MET A 449 1.72 -3.46 -5.69
CA MET A 449 1.06 -4.05 -4.53
C MET A 449 -0.04 -3.14 -4.00
N ILE A 450 -1.14 -3.77 -3.57
CA ILE A 450 -2.20 -3.10 -2.82
C ILE A 450 -1.92 -3.17 -1.32
N MET A 451 -2.27 -2.11 -0.59
CA MET A 451 -2.05 -2.01 0.86
C MET A 451 -2.94 -0.93 1.49
N GLY A 452 -2.92 -0.83 2.81
CA GLY A 452 -3.47 0.31 3.55
C GLY A 452 -2.35 1.22 4.04
N ASN A 453 -2.58 2.51 4.08
CA ASN A 453 -1.73 3.44 4.82
C ASN A 453 -2.60 4.48 5.50
N GLY A 454 -2.13 5.05 6.58
CA GLY A 454 -2.99 5.98 7.30
C GLY A 454 -2.31 6.77 8.39
N GLY A 455 -3.16 7.50 9.08
CA GLY A 455 -2.82 8.31 10.24
C GLY A 455 -3.97 9.27 10.57
N PRO A 456 -3.84 10.01 11.64
CA PRO A 456 -4.74 11.11 11.97
C PRO A 456 -4.31 12.40 11.26
N THR A 457 -5.09 13.46 11.42
CA THR A 457 -4.61 14.82 11.16
C THR A 457 -3.35 15.12 11.97
N ILE A 458 -2.33 15.65 11.32
CA ILE A 458 -1.08 16.07 12.00
C ILE A 458 -0.78 17.53 11.71
N ARG A 459 -0.09 18.20 12.66
CA ARG A 459 0.41 19.56 12.49
C ARG A 459 1.94 19.58 12.57
N GLY A 460 2.58 20.33 11.68
CA GLY A 460 4.02 20.53 11.65
C GLY A 460 4.40 21.72 10.80
N THR A 461 5.66 21.84 10.43
CA THR A 461 6.20 22.95 9.61
C THR A 461 6.75 22.42 8.29
N ALA A 462 6.30 22.99 7.18
CA ALA A 462 6.76 22.63 5.84
C ALA A 462 6.75 23.85 4.91
N THR A 463 7.42 23.74 3.76
CA THR A 463 7.30 24.74 2.70
C THR A 463 6.10 24.41 1.83
N VAL A 464 5.23 25.38 1.64
CA VAL A 464 4.07 25.33 0.73
C VAL A 464 4.36 26.24 -0.45
N LYS A 465 4.04 25.80 -1.67
CA LYS A 465 4.09 26.64 -2.87
C LYS A 465 3.08 26.18 -3.92
N SER A 466 2.87 26.98 -4.95
CA SER A 466 2.10 26.55 -6.12
C SER A 466 2.99 25.89 -7.17
N VAL A 467 2.39 24.97 -7.93
CA VAL A 467 2.95 24.55 -9.24
C VAL A 467 2.73 25.70 -10.19
N ASN A 468 3.80 26.26 -10.74
CA ASN A 468 3.72 27.30 -11.79
C ASN A 468 3.34 26.68 -13.12
#